data_a4b9394680a4bc6a95dd18ff37ee7bb5
#
_entry.id   a4b9394680a4bc6a95dd18ff37ee7bb5
#
_cell.length_a   1.000
_cell.length_b   1.000
_cell.length_c   1.000
_cell.angle_alpha   90.00
_cell.angle_beta   90.00
_cell.angle_gamma   90.00
#
_symmetry.space_group_name_H-M   'P 1'
#
loop_
_entity.id
_entity.type
_entity.pdbx_description
1 polymer ?
#
loop_
_entity_poly.entity_id
_entity_poly.type
_entity_poly.pdbx_seq_one_letter_code
_entity_poly.pdbx_strand_id
1 'polypeptide(L)'
;MWAGALVAVDFCHYWFHRSSHRVNFLWATHAVHHQSEEYNLSTALRQSWFTGAIGWIFYQPLALLGFSPSMFLVVYTLDILYQFWIHTRAVKTLGPLEWILNTPSHHRVHHGSNPRYLDKNYGGTFILWDRAFGSFAAEVERPVYGLTTPRVGDGVWHVNFHEWQALLNAVRGA
;
A
#
# COMPACT_ATOMS: atom_id res chain seq x y z
N MET A 1 11.20 3.55 -23.37
CA MET A 1 10.18 2.50 -23.14
C MET A 1 10.18 1.99 -21.69
N TRP A 2 11.30 1.48 -21.14
CA TRP A 2 11.37 0.96 -19.76
C TRP A 2 11.02 1.98 -18.66
N ALA A 3 11.53 3.21 -18.75
CA ALA A 3 11.20 4.28 -17.81
C ALA A 3 9.70 4.63 -17.83
N GLY A 4 9.10 4.67 -19.03
CA GLY A 4 7.65 4.89 -19.17
C GLY A 4 6.84 3.73 -18.56
N ALA A 5 7.31 2.49 -18.69
CA ALA A 5 6.69 1.33 -18.08
C ALA A 5 6.76 1.42 -16.54
N LEU A 6 7.89 1.84 -15.95
CA LEU A 6 8.01 2.03 -14.50
C LEU A 6 7.00 3.08 -14.00
N VAL A 7 6.93 4.22 -14.65
CA VAL A 7 5.96 5.29 -14.30
C VAL A 7 4.52 4.78 -14.40
N ALA A 8 4.20 4.02 -15.45
CA ALA A 8 2.86 3.50 -15.69
C ALA A 8 2.46 2.40 -14.68
N VAL A 9 3.39 1.50 -14.34
CA VAL A 9 3.16 0.45 -13.32
C VAL A 9 2.95 1.10 -11.95
N ASP A 10 3.81 2.04 -11.56
CA ASP A 10 3.70 2.76 -10.28
C ASP A 10 2.42 3.61 -10.20
N PHE A 11 1.97 4.19 -11.32
CA PHE A 11 0.68 4.88 -11.40
C PHE A 11 -0.50 3.92 -11.15
N CYS A 12 -0.47 2.73 -11.77
CA CYS A 12 -1.48 1.70 -11.53
C CYS A 12 -1.44 1.22 -10.07
N HIS A 13 -0.22 1.06 -9.51
CA HIS A 13 -0.04 0.74 -8.09
C HIS A 13 -0.67 1.79 -7.18
N TYR A 14 -0.42 3.08 -7.42
CA TYR A 14 -1.01 4.18 -6.66
C TYR A 14 -2.54 4.07 -6.61
N TRP A 15 -3.20 3.84 -7.75
CA TRP A 15 -4.66 3.72 -7.79
C TRP A 15 -5.17 2.44 -7.14
N PHE A 16 -4.48 1.32 -7.31
CA PHE A 16 -4.78 0.09 -6.57
C PHE A 16 -4.69 0.33 -5.06
N HIS A 17 -3.59 0.88 -4.60
CA HIS A 17 -3.30 1.12 -3.19
C HIS A 17 -4.29 2.11 -2.56
N ARG A 18 -4.53 3.25 -3.22
CA ARG A 18 -5.53 4.23 -2.80
C ARG A 18 -6.94 3.62 -2.74
N SER A 19 -7.32 2.85 -3.73
CA SER A 19 -8.62 2.16 -3.75
C SER A 19 -8.73 1.13 -2.62
N SER A 20 -7.62 0.45 -2.30
CA SER A 20 -7.57 -0.51 -1.20
C SER A 20 -7.82 0.12 0.18
N HIS A 21 -7.56 1.40 0.34
CA HIS A 21 -7.90 2.16 1.55
C HIS A 21 -9.30 2.78 1.54
N ARG A 22 -9.92 2.94 0.36
CA ARG A 22 -11.18 3.69 0.20
C ARG A 22 -12.40 2.82 -0.06
N VAL A 23 -12.18 1.58 -0.46
CA VAL A 23 -13.25 0.62 -0.80
C VAL A 23 -13.18 -0.55 0.16
N ASN A 24 -14.20 -0.74 0.99
CA ASN A 24 -14.22 -1.75 2.06
C ASN A 24 -13.86 -3.17 1.57
N PHE A 25 -14.32 -3.55 0.38
CA PHE A 25 -13.98 -4.85 -0.23
C PHE A 25 -12.47 -4.98 -0.49
N LEU A 26 -11.83 -3.92 -0.97
CA LEU A 26 -10.39 -3.89 -1.22
C LEU A 26 -9.60 -3.76 0.08
N TRP A 27 -10.13 -2.98 1.04
CA TRP A 27 -9.57 -2.89 2.38
C TRP A 27 -9.47 -4.25 3.05
N ALA A 28 -10.48 -5.12 2.92
CA ALA A 28 -10.45 -6.46 3.47
C ALA A 28 -9.26 -7.30 2.97
N THR A 29 -8.69 -6.97 1.80
CA THR A 29 -7.46 -7.60 1.29
C THR A 29 -6.19 -6.89 1.78
N HIS A 30 -6.27 -5.60 2.09
CA HIS A 30 -5.10 -4.77 2.41
C HIS A 30 -4.87 -4.58 3.91
N ALA A 31 -5.93 -4.67 4.71
CA ALA A 31 -5.86 -4.57 6.18
C ALA A 31 -4.85 -5.53 6.82
N VAL A 32 -4.67 -6.71 6.25
CA VAL A 32 -3.64 -7.68 6.68
C VAL A 32 -2.25 -7.05 6.74
N HIS A 33 -1.93 -6.20 5.77
CA HIS A 33 -0.66 -5.48 5.68
C HIS A 33 -0.52 -4.43 6.78
N HIS A 34 -1.60 -3.73 7.11
CA HIS A 34 -1.65 -2.68 8.14
C HIS A 34 -1.85 -3.18 9.57
N GLN A 35 -2.18 -4.45 9.78
CA GLN A 35 -2.44 -5.01 11.12
C GLN A 35 -1.23 -5.01 12.06
N SER A 36 0.00 -4.96 11.52
CA SER A 36 1.20 -5.08 12.34
C SER A 36 1.38 -3.84 13.22
N GLU A 37 1.45 -4.03 14.53
CA GLU A 37 1.83 -3.00 15.50
C GLU A 37 3.34 -2.73 15.48
N GLU A 38 4.12 -3.65 14.89
CA GLU A 38 5.53 -3.49 14.62
C GLU A 38 5.75 -3.09 13.15
N TYR A 39 6.63 -2.11 12.93
CA TYR A 39 6.98 -1.65 11.59
C TYR A 39 8.45 -1.92 11.27
N ASN A 40 8.68 -2.85 10.37
CA ASN A 40 9.99 -3.30 9.91
C ASN A 40 9.88 -4.03 8.56
N LEU A 41 10.98 -4.54 8.02
CA LEU A 41 10.99 -5.24 6.73
C LEU A 41 10.04 -6.44 6.64
N SER A 42 9.74 -7.10 7.76
CA SER A 42 8.78 -8.22 7.74
C SER A 42 7.34 -7.75 7.52
N THR A 43 7.04 -6.48 7.82
CA THR A 43 5.74 -5.87 7.51
C THR A 43 5.47 -5.86 6.01
N ALA A 44 6.51 -5.62 5.19
CA ALA A 44 6.40 -5.66 3.73
C ALA A 44 5.96 -7.04 3.20
N LEU A 45 6.34 -8.11 3.89
CA LEU A 45 6.00 -9.49 3.52
C LEU A 45 4.62 -9.92 4.02
N ARG A 46 3.99 -9.12 4.88
CA ARG A 46 2.68 -9.40 5.42
C ARG A 46 1.60 -9.01 4.41
N GLN A 47 1.16 -9.97 3.61
CA GLN A 47 0.16 -9.76 2.57
C GLN A 47 -1.02 -10.73 2.73
N SER A 48 -2.22 -10.28 2.33
CA SER A 48 -3.39 -11.16 2.26
C SER A 48 -3.25 -12.16 1.12
N TRP A 49 -3.83 -13.33 1.29
CA TRP A 49 -3.94 -14.34 0.23
C TRP A 49 -4.69 -13.86 -1.01
N PHE A 50 -5.51 -12.81 -0.88
CA PHE A 50 -6.36 -12.28 -1.95
C PHE A 50 -5.75 -11.09 -2.68
N THR A 51 -4.71 -10.45 -2.14
CA THR A 51 -4.14 -9.22 -2.71
C THR A 51 -3.72 -9.42 -4.17
N GLY A 52 -3.00 -10.50 -4.48
CA GLY A 52 -2.54 -10.77 -5.85
C GLY A 52 -3.68 -11.04 -6.82
N ALA A 53 -4.69 -11.80 -6.37
CA ALA A 53 -5.84 -12.17 -7.21
C ALA A 53 -6.75 -10.98 -7.56
N ILE A 54 -6.75 -9.93 -6.76
CA ILE A 54 -7.60 -8.75 -6.97
C ILE A 54 -6.80 -7.60 -7.58
N GLY A 55 -5.56 -7.40 -7.13
CA GLY A 55 -4.73 -6.26 -7.54
C GLY A 55 -4.42 -6.24 -9.05
N TRP A 56 -4.29 -7.40 -9.69
CA TRP A 56 -3.94 -7.49 -11.12
C TRP A 56 -4.91 -6.74 -12.04
N ILE A 57 -6.18 -6.58 -11.63
CA ILE A 57 -7.21 -5.86 -12.39
C ILE A 57 -6.77 -4.42 -12.69
N PHE A 58 -6.09 -3.77 -11.75
CA PHE A 58 -5.63 -2.39 -11.89
C PHE A 58 -4.51 -2.22 -12.92
N TYR A 59 -3.82 -3.29 -13.27
CA TYR A 59 -2.74 -3.28 -14.26
C TYR A 59 -3.20 -3.64 -15.68
N GLN A 60 -4.46 -4.06 -15.88
CA GLN A 60 -5.00 -4.41 -17.21
C GLN A 60 -4.87 -3.27 -18.24
N PRO A 61 -5.03 -1.99 -17.89
CA PRO A 61 -4.82 -0.91 -18.84
C PRO A 61 -3.44 -0.93 -19.52
N LEU A 62 -2.41 -1.46 -18.85
CA LEU A 62 -1.05 -1.56 -19.41
C LEU A 62 -0.98 -2.54 -20.58
N ALA A 63 -1.74 -3.65 -20.50
CA ALA A 63 -1.84 -4.61 -21.61
C ALA A 63 -2.53 -3.95 -22.81
N LEU A 64 -3.57 -3.15 -22.60
CA LEU A 64 -4.27 -2.41 -23.66
C LEU A 64 -3.37 -1.35 -24.31
N LEU A 65 -2.42 -0.79 -23.55
CA LEU A 65 -1.41 0.14 -24.05
C LEU A 65 -0.23 -0.54 -24.76
N GLY A 66 -0.26 -1.88 -24.88
CA GLY A 66 0.76 -2.64 -25.62
C GLY A 66 2.02 -2.96 -24.84
N PHE A 67 2.03 -2.84 -23.50
CA PHE A 67 3.16 -3.32 -22.69
C PHE A 67 3.22 -4.84 -22.72
N SER A 68 4.40 -5.40 -23.03
CA SER A 68 4.57 -6.86 -23.03
C SER A 68 4.49 -7.44 -21.62
N PRO A 69 4.00 -8.67 -21.44
CA PRO A 69 3.96 -9.33 -20.12
C PRO A 69 5.33 -9.42 -19.46
N SER A 70 6.39 -9.67 -20.22
CA SER A 70 7.76 -9.71 -19.68
C SER A 70 8.23 -8.36 -19.14
N MET A 71 7.95 -7.28 -19.87
CA MET A 71 8.25 -5.92 -19.42
C MET A 71 7.48 -5.58 -18.15
N PHE A 72 6.19 -5.89 -18.12
CA PHE A 72 5.36 -5.70 -16.93
C PHE A 72 5.95 -6.45 -15.72
N LEU A 73 6.25 -7.74 -15.85
CA LEU A 73 6.78 -8.55 -14.75
C LEU A 73 8.10 -7.99 -14.19
N VAL A 74 9.02 -7.57 -15.05
CA VAL A 74 10.30 -6.99 -14.62
C VAL A 74 10.05 -5.69 -13.86
N VAL A 75 9.27 -4.78 -14.42
CA VAL A 75 9.04 -3.45 -13.82
C VAL A 75 8.22 -3.57 -12.54
N TYR A 76 7.21 -4.42 -12.52
CA TYR A 76 6.41 -4.70 -11.32
C TYR A 76 7.27 -5.30 -10.19
N THR A 77 8.19 -6.21 -10.52
CA THR A 77 9.13 -6.77 -9.55
C THR A 77 10.05 -5.69 -8.98
N LEU A 78 10.58 -4.79 -9.82
CA LEU A 78 11.41 -3.67 -9.36
C LEU A 78 10.63 -2.72 -8.44
N ASP A 79 9.37 -2.43 -8.76
CA ASP A 79 8.49 -1.59 -7.95
C ASP A 79 8.20 -2.23 -6.58
N ILE A 80 7.91 -3.53 -6.53
CA ILE A 80 7.74 -4.26 -5.26
C ILE A 80 9.03 -4.33 -4.44
N LEU A 81 10.18 -4.56 -5.08
CA LEU A 81 11.48 -4.56 -4.40
C LEU A 81 11.80 -3.18 -3.82
N TYR A 82 11.44 -2.12 -4.55
CA TYR A 82 11.53 -0.77 -4.01
C TYR A 82 10.64 -0.61 -2.76
N GLN A 83 9.40 -1.04 -2.82
CA GLN A 83 8.48 -0.95 -1.69
C GLN A 83 8.94 -1.80 -0.48
N PHE A 84 9.64 -2.90 -0.69
CA PHE A 84 10.15 -3.72 0.40
C PHE A 84 11.09 -2.94 1.33
N TRP A 85 12.09 -2.27 0.78
CA TRP A 85 13.11 -1.61 1.60
C TRP A 85 12.60 -0.37 2.35
N ILE A 86 11.55 0.31 1.87
CA ILE A 86 11.00 1.48 2.56
C ILE A 86 10.26 1.14 3.86
N HIS A 87 9.99 -0.14 4.14
CA HIS A 87 9.40 -0.61 5.39
C HIS A 87 10.44 -0.66 6.53
N THR A 88 11.00 0.51 6.89
CA THR A 88 12.04 0.58 7.92
C THR A 88 11.94 1.84 8.76
N ARG A 89 12.32 1.70 10.06
CA ARG A 89 12.52 2.82 10.98
C ARG A 89 13.97 3.31 11.03
N ALA A 90 14.90 2.59 10.38
CA ALA A 90 16.33 2.90 10.44
C ALA A 90 16.71 4.15 9.64
N VAL A 91 15.98 4.44 8.55
CA VAL A 91 16.22 5.62 7.71
C VAL A 91 15.20 6.70 8.08
N LYS A 92 15.66 7.84 8.55
CA LYS A 92 14.78 8.95 8.97
C LYS A 92 14.26 9.73 7.77
N THR A 93 15.16 10.32 6.98
CA THR A 93 14.82 11.13 5.81
C THR A 93 15.89 10.96 4.73
N LEU A 94 15.49 11.14 3.48
CA LEU A 94 16.38 11.16 2.32
C LEU A 94 16.52 12.56 1.70
N GLY A 95 16.13 13.61 2.45
CA GLY A 95 16.30 15.00 2.02
C GLY A 95 15.56 15.29 0.69
N PRO A 96 16.25 15.91 -0.31
CA PRO A 96 15.60 16.32 -1.57
C PRO A 96 14.96 15.20 -2.37
N LEU A 97 15.40 13.94 -2.20
CA LEU A 97 14.79 12.79 -2.88
C LEU A 97 13.33 12.59 -2.48
N GLU A 98 12.92 13.06 -1.31
CA GLU A 98 11.54 13.00 -0.81
C GLU A 98 10.54 13.86 -1.61
N TRP A 99 11.03 14.70 -2.52
CA TRP A 99 10.15 15.41 -3.43
C TRP A 99 9.58 14.51 -4.53
N ILE A 100 10.33 13.48 -4.92
CA ILE A 100 10.02 12.62 -6.07
C ILE A 100 9.72 11.19 -5.61
N LEU A 101 10.57 10.63 -4.73
CA LEU A 101 10.49 9.24 -4.32
C LEU A 101 9.64 9.08 -3.07
N ASN A 102 8.90 7.99 -3.01
CA ASN A 102 8.31 7.50 -1.77
C ASN A 102 9.45 6.93 -0.89
N THR A 103 9.59 7.43 0.31
CA THR A 103 10.72 7.13 1.21
C THR A 103 10.23 6.42 2.48
N PRO A 104 11.14 5.85 3.30
CA PRO A 104 10.74 5.30 4.59
C PRO A 104 9.94 6.26 5.46
N SER A 105 10.24 7.56 5.43
CA SER A 105 9.48 8.60 6.14
C SER A 105 8.03 8.66 5.65
N HIS A 106 7.81 8.72 4.34
CA HIS A 106 6.48 8.74 3.75
C HIS A 106 5.70 7.46 4.02
N HIS A 107 6.37 6.31 3.96
CA HIS A 107 5.71 5.02 4.13
C HIS A 107 5.41 4.71 5.60
N ARG A 108 6.18 5.25 6.55
CA ARG A 108 5.81 5.25 7.98
C ARG A 108 4.53 6.03 8.25
N VAL A 109 4.35 7.18 7.60
CA VAL A 109 3.09 7.96 7.64
C VAL A 109 1.95 7.13 7.08
N HIS A 110 2.15 6.46 5.94
CA HIS A 110 1.14 5.60 5.32
C HIS A 110 0.64 4.50 6.26
N HIS A 111 1.55 3.85 6.99
CA HIS A 111 1.22 2.82 7.98
C HIS A 111 0.74 3.38 9.33
N GLY A 112 0.78 4.70 9.51
CA GLY A 112 0.39 5.35 10.75
C GLY A 112 -1.12 5.33 10.98
N SER A 113 -1.56 4.83 12.15
CA SER A 113 -2.96 4.91 12.61
C SER A 113 -3.31 6.24 13.29
N ASN A 114 -2.35 7.17 13.39
CA ASN A 114 -2.61 8.52 13.88
C ASN A 114 -3.69 9.20 13.01
N PRO A 115 -4.66 9.93 13.59
CA PRO A 115 -5.77 10.53 12.82
C PRO A 115 -5.33 11.39 11.63
N ARG A 116 -4.21 12.09 11.74
CA ARG A 116 -3.65 12.93 10.66
C ARG A 116 -2.98 12.15 9.55
N TYR A 117 -2.64 10.88 9.76
CA TYR A 117 -1.93 10.00 8.82
C TYR A 117 -2.87 9.05 8.08
N LEU A 118 -4.12 8.93 8.53
CA LEU A 118 -5.09 8.08 7.87
C LEU A 118 -5.28 8.51 6.42
N ASP A 119 -5.29 7.54 5.53
CA ASP A 119 -5.52 7.74 4.10
C ASP A 119 -4.50 8.68 3.42
N LYS A 120 -3.22 8.53 3.77
CA LYS A 120 -2.10 9.30 3.20
C LYS A 120 -1.02 8.42 2.58
N ASN A 121 -0.28 9.00 1.63
CA ASN A 121 0.96 8.47 1.06
C ASN A 121 0.83 7.08 0.43
N TYR A 122 -0.01 6.94 -0.59
CA TYR A 122 -0.28 5.67 -1.29
C TYR A 122 0.75 5.28 -2.35
N GLY A 123 1.70 6.17 -2.70
CA GLY A 123 2.70 5.93 -3.73
C GLY A 123 3.52 4.66 -3.49
N GLY A 124 3.86 3.94 -4.55
CA GLY A 124 4.81 2.82 -4.54
C GLY A 124 6.25 3.32 -4.54
N THR A 125 6.79 3.57 -5.73
CA THR A 125 8.12 4.16 -5.93
C THR A 125 8.09 5.68 -5.86
N PHE A 126 7.06 6.32 -6.45
CA PHE A 126 6.97 7.79 -6.54
C PHE A 126 5.90 8.37 -5.62
N ILE A 127 6.31 9.39 -4.83
CA ILE A 127 5.39 10.19 -3.99
C ILE A 127 4.66 11.27 -4.82
N LEU A 128 5.01 11.41 -6.09
CA LEU A 128 4.46 12.42 -6.98
C LEU A 128 2.94 12.30 -7.14
N TRP A 129 2.41 11.08 -7.13
CA TRP A 129 0.97 10.84 -7.24
C TRP A 129 0.22 11.37 -6.01
N ASP A 130 0.76 11.15 -4.81
CA ASP A 130 0.18 11.69 -3.59
C ASP A 130 0.15 13.21 -3.59
N ARG A 131 1.21 13.84 -4.09
CA ARG A 131 1.26 15.29 -4.25
C ARG A 131 0.27 15.79 -5.31
N ALA A 132 0.18 15.11 -6.44
CA ALA A 132 -0.73 15.47 -7.53
C ALA A 132 -2.21 15.30 -7.16
N PHE A 133 -2.55 14.26 -6.39
CA PHE A 133 -3.93 13.91 -6.06
C PHE A 133 -4.33 14.24 -4.61
N GLY A 134 -3.51 15.01 -3.87
CA GLY A 134 -3.84 15.59 -2.57
C GLY A 134 -3.83 14.60 -1.40
N SER A 135 -3.20 13.43 -1.55
CA SER A 135 -3.06 12.44 -0.49
C SER A 135 -1.72 12.50 0.26
N PHE A 136 -0.86 13.48 -0.05
CA PHE A 136 0.43 13.63 0.60
C PHE A 136 0.32 14.13 2.05
N ALA A 137 1.12 13.54 2.95
CA ALA A 137 1.39 14.06 4.29
C ALA A 137 2.86 13.80 4.67
N ALA A 138 3.49 14.82 5.29
CA ALA A 138 4.83 14.67 5.85
C ALA A 138 4.78 14.00 7.23
N GLU A 139 5.86 13.30 7.61
CA GLU A 139 6.04 12.75 8.95
C GLU A 139 6.39 13.89 9.91
N VAL A 140 5.45 14.30 10.76
CA VAL A 140 5.59 15.41 11.71
C VAL A 140 5.46 14.99 13.17
N GLU A 141 4.98 13.77 13.41
CA GLU A 141 4.90 13.15 14.73
C GLU A 141 5.25 11.66 14.61
N ARG A 142 5.53 11.00 15.72
CA ARG A 142 5.84 9.58 15.73
C ARG A 142 4.61 8.76 15.28
N PRO A 143 4.71 7.96 14.21
CA PRO A 143 3.62 7.09 13.80
C PRO A 143 3.34 6.00 14.85
N VAL A 144 2.06 5.76 15.09
CA VAL A 144 1.53 4.61 15.82
C VAL A 144 1.07 3.62 14.77
N TYR A 145 1.39 2.34 14.91
CA TYR A 145 1.08 1.32 13.91
C TYR A 145 -0.03 0.38 14.38
N GLY A 146 -0.61 -0.35 13.46
CA GLY A 146 -1.75 -1.22 13.67
C GLY A 146 -3.05 -0.60 13.15
N LEU A 147 -4.12 -1.37 13.20
CA LEU A 147 -5.45 -0.92 12.78
C LEU A 147 -6.04 0.07 13.80
N THR A 148 -6.95 0.91 13.33
CA THR A 148 -7.74 1.82 14.20
C THR A 148 -8.81 1.08 14.99
N THR A 149 -9.18 -0.13 14.57
CA THR A 149 -10.08 -1.04 15.29
C THR A 149 -9.29 -1.99 16.18
N PRO A 150 -9.85 -2.41 17.33
CA PRO A 150 -9.18 -3.36 18.21
C PRO A 150 -8.83 -4.66 17.46
N ARG A 151 -7.59 -5.13 17.66
CA ARG A 151 -7.14 -6.39 17.10
C ARG A 151 -7.84 -7.56 17.75
N VAL A 152 -8.40 -8.44 16.95
CA VAL A 152 -9.11 -9.63 17.42
C VAL A 152 -8.37 -10.88 16.92
N GLY A 153 -7.40 -11.40 17.72
CA GLY A 153 -6.72 -12.67 17.47
C GLY A 153 -5.55 -12.63 16.46
N ASP A 154 -4.68 -13.63 16.54
CA ASP A 154 -3.39 -13.73 15.79
C ASP A 154 -3.34 -14.93 14.83
N GLY A 155 -4.36 -15.77 14.81
CA GLY A 155 -4.38 -16.94 13.94
C GLY A 155 -4.38 -16.56 12.46
N VAL A 156 -3.66 -17.33 11.64
CA VAL A 156 -3.52 -17.09 10.18
C VAL A 156 -4.88 -16.93 9.49
N TRP A 157 -5.87 -17.74 9.87
CA TRP A 157 -7.24 -17.65 9.36
C TRP A 157 -7.89 -16.33 9.78
N HIS A 158 -7.81 -15.99 11.07
CA HIS A 158 -8.40 -14.76 11.58
C HIS A 158 -7.83 -13.53 10.86
N VAL A 159 -6.50 -13.45 10.76
CA VAL A 159 -5.78 -12.36 10.09
C VAL A 159 -6.28 -12.15 8.65
N ASN A 160 -6.56 -13.23 7.90
CA ASN A 160 -7.00 -13.12 6.50
C ASN A 160 -8.51 -12.93 6.31
N PHE A 161 -9.34 -13.25 7.31
CA PHE A 161 -10.80 -13.30 7.11
C PHE A 161 -11.61 -12.37 8.01
N HIS A 162 -11.05 -11.76 9.06
CA HIS A 162 -11.83 -10.95 10.01
C HIS A 162 -12.51 -9.74 9.33
N GLU A 163 -11.82 -9.04 8.41
CA GLU A 163 -12.41 -7.92 7.67
C GLU A 163 -13.49 -8.38 6.69
N TRP A 164 -13.33 -9.55 6.09
CA TRP A 164 -14.37 -10.17 5.27
C TRP A 164 -15.62 -10.50 6.08
N GLN A 165 -15.44 -11.01 7.30
CA GLN A 165 -16.54 -11.26 8.22
C GLN A 165 -17.23 -9.97 8.65
N ALA A 166 -16.46 -8.93 8.97
CA ALA A 166 -17.01 -7.61 9.31
C ALA A 166 -17.84 -7.05 8.15
N LEU A 167 -17.33 -7.14 6.92
CA LEU A 167 -18.04 -6.72 5.70
C LEU A 167 -19.35 -7.50 5.50
N LEU A 168 -19.32 -8.82 5.64
CA LEU A 168 -20.53 -9.66 5.53
C LEU A 168 -21.55 -9.34 6.61
N ASN A 169 -21.12 -9.10 7.84
CA ASN A 169 -22.00 -8.73 8.95
C ASN A 169 -22.66 -7.35 8.70
N ALA A 170 -21.91 -6.39 8.18
CA ALA A 170 -22.44 -5.08 7.83
C ALA A 170 -23.53 -5.17 6.74
N VAL A 171 -23.34 -6.02 5.73
CA VAL A 171 -24.34 -6.23 4.66
C VAL A 171 -25.60 -6.97 5.18
N ARG A 172 -25.42 -7.88 6.15
CA ARG A 172 -26.55 -8.65 6.72
C ARG A 172 -27.35 -7.89 7.78
N GLY A 173 -26.72 -6.89 8.41
CA GLY A 173 -27.35 -6.05 9.44
C GLY A 173 -27.99 -4.78 8.90
N ALA A 174 -27.80 -4.51 7.60
CA ALA A 174 -28.46 -3.42 6.88
C ALA A 174 -29.72 -3.92 6.18
#